data_98d62edc0ecc8557044eb4ae5e3d264b
#
_entry.id   98d62edc0ecc8557044eb4ae5e3d264b
#
_cell.length_a   1.000
_cell.length_b   1.000
_cell.length_c   1.000
_cell.angle_alpha   90.00
_cell.angle_beta   90.00
_cell.angle_gamma   90.00
#
_symmetry.space_group_name_H-M   'P 1'
#
loop_
_entity.id
_entity.type
_entity.pdbx_description
1 polymer ?
#
loop_
_entity_poly.entity_id
_entity_poly.type
_entity_poly.pdbx_seq_one_letter_code
_entity_poly.pdbx_strand_id
1 'polypeptide(L)'
;MKERLDVLLVKRKLAASREKAKAIIMSGIVYVDGQKEDKAGTTFPEEAMIEVRGHTLPYVSRGGLKLEKAIKNFDVNVEGKVCTDVGSSTGGFTDCMLQNGAVKVFAIDVGRGQLDWKLRQDPRVVCMEKTNIRYVTPEDIGEPVQFSSIDVSFISLTKVLLPIRNYLTDEGQIVALIKPQFEAGREKVGKKGVVREKSTHIEVIHKVIDYAMSIGFEVLNLEFSPIKGPEGNIEYLVHLQKCEATDRISPKIDVEKTVDLSFATLAKG
;
A
#
# COMPACT_ATOMS: atom_id res chain seq x y z
N MET A 1 40.75 0.79 12.97
CA MET A 1 40.33 2.20 12.72
C MET A 1 38.81 2.25 12.90
N LYS A 2 38.23 3.40 13.33
CA LYS A 2 36.75 3.53 13.39
C LYS A 2 36.23 4.12 12.09
N GLU A 3 35.16 3.57 11.54
CA GLU A 3 34.54 3.99 10.30
C GLU A 3 33.03 4.13 10.49
N ARG A 4 32.38 5.00 9.71
CA ARG A 4 30.93 5.20 9.73
C ARG A 4 30.19 3.95 9.27
N LEU A 5 29.06 3.66 9.92
CA LEU A 5 28.25 2.47 9.61
C LEU A 5 27.78 2.42 8.15
N ASP A 6 27.34 3.58 7.58
CA ASP A 6 26.94 3.65 6.18
C ASP A 6 28.08 3.32 5.20
N VAL A 7 29.32 3.65 5.57
CA VAL A 7 30.53 3.33 4.79
C VAL A 7 30.89 1.85 4.95
N LEU A 8 30.83 1.34 6.19
CA LEU A 8 31.14 -0.07 6.47
C LEU A 8 30.21 -1.03 5.74
N LEU A 9 28.89 -0.72 5.66
CA LEU A 9 27.94 -1.55 4.91
C LEU A 9 28.31 -1.63 3.43
N VAL A 10 28.74 -0.53 2.82
CA VAL A 10 29.17 -0.51 1.40
C VAL A 10 30.49 -1.28 1.22
N LYS A 11 31.49 -1.02 2.07
CA LYS A 11 32.79 -1.72 2.03
C LYS A 11 32.62 -3.25 2.14
N ARG A 12 31.68 -3.72 2.95
CA ARG A 12 31.39 -5.14 3.16
C ARG A 12 30.39 -5.72 2.15
N LYS A 13 29.99 -4.97 1.12
CA LYS A 13 29.00 -5.36 0.11
C LYS A 13 27.62 -5.72 0.69
N LEU A 14 27.30 -5.22 1.89
CA LEU A 14 25.97 -5.35 2.52
C LEU A 14 24.98 -4.32 1.97
N ALA A 15 25.47 -3.30 1.27
CA ALA A 15 24.67 -2.31 0.54
C ALA A 15 25.38 -1.90 -0.76
N ALA A 16 24.63 -1.63 -1.82
CA ALA A 16 25.18 -1.27 -3.12
C ALA A 16 25.67 0.18 -3.20
N SER A 17 25.14 1.08 -2.35
CA SER A 17 25.55 2.49 -2.25
C SER A 17 25.36 3.02 -0.83
N ARG A 18 25.95 4.20 -0.52
CA ARG A 18 25.79 4.84 0.78
C ARG A 18 24.35 5.26 1.04
N GLU A 19 23.60 5.67 0.03
CA GLU A 19 22.17 5.99 0.13
C GLU A 19 21.36 4.74 0.51
N LYS A 20 21.62 3.61 -0.14
CA LYS A 20 21.01 2.32 0.22
C LYS A 20 21.42 1.86 1.61
N ALA A 21 22.68 2.04 1.99
CA ALA A 21 23.15 1.73 3.35
C ALA A 21 22.39 2.55 4.40
N LYS A 22 22.21 3.86 4.20
CA LYS A 22 21.40 4.71 5.08
C LYS A 22 19.97 4.23 5.20
N ALA A 23 19.32 3.89 4.07
CA ALA A 23 17.94 3.38 4.08
C ALA A 23 17.82 2.06 4.87
N ILE A 24 18.77 1.13 4.69
CA ILE A 24 18.83 -0.15 5.42
C ILE A 24 19.02 0.09 6.92
N ILE A 25 19.90 1.00 7.32
CA ILE A 25 20.16 1.33 8.73
C ILE A 25 18.89 1.97 9.34
N MET A 26 18.31 2.97 8.68
CA MET A 26 17.12 3.66 9.14
C MET A 26 15.87 2.76 9.20
N SER A 27 15.83 1.68 8.41
CA SER A 27 14.76 0.67 8.50
C SER A 27 14.87 -0.20 9.76
N GLY A 28 15.98 -0.06 10.53
CA GLY A 28 16.17 -0.74 11.80
C GLY A 28 16.43 -2.23 11.70
N ILE A 29 16.97 -2.69 10.58
CA ILE A 29 17.34 -4.11 10.36
C ILE A 29 18.85 -4.35 10.48
N VAL A 30 19.64 -3.33 10.79
CA VAL A 30 21.09 -3.44 10.99
C VAL A 30 21.40 -3.66 12.48
N TYR A 31 22.21 -4.64 12.74
CA TYR A 31 22.73 -4.97 14.08
C TYR A 31 24.25 -4.93 14.04
N VAL A 32 24.84 -4.26 15.04
CA VAL A 32 26.29 -4.21 15.23
C VAL A 32 26.60 -4.82 16.60
N ASP A 33 27.44 -5.86 16.62
CA ASP A 33 27.78 -6.63 17.81
C ASP A 33 26.53 -7.12 18.59
N GLY A 34 25.46 -7.51 17.81
CA GLY A 34 24.20 -8.00 18.33
C GLY A 34 23.21 -6.92 18.78
N GLN A 35 23.59 -5.64 18.77
CA GLN A 35 22.71 -4.52 19.12
C GLN A 35 22.17 -3.82 17.88
N LYS A 36 20.86 -3.50 17.91
CA LYS A 36 20.21 -2.77 16.82
C LYS A 36 20.78 -1.35 16.70
N GLU A 37 21.12 -0.95 15.47
CA GLU A 37 21.60 0.40 15.16
C GLU A 37 20.77 1.03 14.06
N ASP A 38 20.25 2.24 14.29
CA ASP A 38 19.39 2.98 13.36
C ASP A 38 19.98 4.31 12.87
N LYS A 39 21.20 4.66 13.33
CA LYS A 39 21.90 5.88 12.97
C LYS A 39 23.06 5.61 12.02
N ALA A 40 22.88 5.98 10.76
CA ALA A 40 23.85 5.77 9.70
C ALA A 40 25.23 6.41 9.94
N GLY A 41 25.27 7.47 10.75
CA GLY A 41 26.50 8.21 11.08
C GLY A 41 27.32 7.66 12.24
N THR A 42 26.78 6.69 13.01
CA THR A 42 27.50 6.06 14.12
C THR A 42 28.76 5.37 13.59
N THR A 43 29.86 5.51 14.35
CA THR A 43 31.15 4.94 13.97
C THR A 43 31.47 3.68 14.76
N PHE A 44 31.91 2.65 14.07
CA PHE A 44 32.31 1.36 14.66
C PHE A 44 33.72 0.96 14.21
N PRO A 45 34.40 0.08 14.99
CA PRO A 45 35.61 -0.56 14.53
C PRO A 45 35.38 -1.28 13.20
N GLU A 46 36.40 -1.30 12.34
CA GLU A 46 36.27 -2.00 11.04
C GLU A 46 36.03 -3.50 11.20
N GLU A 47 36.43 -4.10 12.33
CA GLU A 47 36.24 -5.49 12.70
C GLU A 47 34.89 -5.80 13.40
N ALA A 48 34.08 -4.78 13.76
CA ALA A 48 32.79 -4.98 14.40
C ALA A 48 31.88 -5.94 13.63
N MET A 49 31.17 -6.82 14.29
CA MET A 49 30.27 -7.76 13.64
C MET A 49 29.00 -7.04 13.18
N ILE A 50 28.83 -6.88 11.87
CA ILE A 50 27.66 -6.23 11.28
C ILE A 50 26.77 -7.28 10.64
N GLU A 51 25.52 -7.34 11.07
CA GLU A 51 24.48 -8.20 10.52
C GLU A 51 23.34 -7.33 9.98
N VAL A 52 22.85 -7.67 8.80
CA VAL A 52 21.57 -7.14 8.28
C VAL A 52 20.53 -8.24 8.47
N ARG A 53 19.66 -8.06 9.48
CA ARG A 53 18.63 -9.04 9.85
C ARG A 53 17.32 -8.64 9.19
N GLY A 54 16.92 -9.38 8.16
CA GLY A 54 15.71 -9.13 7.37
C GLY A 54 16.03 -8.78 5.93
N HIS A 55 15.00 -8.70 5.14
CA HIS A 55 15.11 -8.28 3.74
C HIS A 55 15.01 -6.75 3.65
N THR A 56 15.85 -6.15 2.82
CA THR A 56 15.62 -4.76 2.37
C THR A 56 14.24 -4.68 1.75
N LEU A 57 13.50 -3.61 2.06
CA LEU A 57 12.21 -3.37 1.41
C LEU A 57 12.42 -3.39 -0.12
N PRO A 58 11.70 -4.23 -0.86
CA PRO A 58 11.82 -4.28 -2.32
C PRO A 58 11.27 -3.02 -3.00
N TYR A 59 10.49 -2.22 -2.27
CA TYR A 59 9.77 -1.04 -2.75
C TYR A 59 10.22 0.23 -2.02
N VAL A 60 9.95 1.39 -2.59
CA VAL A 60 10.28 2.70 -2.00
C VAL A 60 9.62 2.95 -0.62
N SER A 61 8.57 2.20 -0.30
CA SER A 61 7.95 2.20 1.04
C SER A 61 7.31 0.85 1.39
N ARG A 62 7.00 0.65 2.69
CA ARG A 62 6.30 -0.55 3.18
C ARG A 62 4.91 -0.76 2.54
N GLY A 63 4.32 0.32 2.00
CA GLY A 63 3.05 0.25 1.28
C GLY A 63 3.08 -0.80 0.16
N GLY A 64 4.18 -0.89 -0.59
CA GLY A 64 4.32 -1.87 -1.67
C GLY A 64 4.07 -3.32 -1.26
N LEU A 65 4.39 -3.71 -0.03
CA LEU A 65 4.12 -5.06 0.50
C LEU A 65 2.62 -5.39 0.58
N LYS A 66 1.77 -4.37 0.76
CA LYS A 66 0.32 -4.55 0.79
C LYS A 66 -0.21 -4.96 -0.59
N LEU A 67 0.21 -4.21 -1.62
CA LEU A 67 -0.20 -4.50 -3.00
C LEU A 67 0.45 -5.80 -3.51
N GLU A 68 1.70 -6.07 -3.14
CA GLU A 68 2.37 -7.35 -3.46
C GLU A 68 1.57 -8.55 -2.95
N LYS A 69 1.05 -8.48 -1.72
CA LYS A 69 0.18 -9.53 -1.17
C LYS A 69 -1.07 -9.72 -2.02
N ALA A 70 -1.73 -8.62 -2.41
CA ALA A 70 -2.91 -8.71 -3.26
C ALA A 70 -2.59 -9.29 -4.65
N ILE A 71 -1.51 -8.86 -5.28
CA ILE A 71 -1.07 -9.41 -6.58
C ILE A 71 -0.86 -10.93 -6.48
N LYS A 72 -0.19 -11.41 -5.43
CA LYS A 72 0.09 -12.84 -5.24
C LYS A 72 -1.16 -13.66 -4.90
N ASN A 73 -2.03 -13.15 -4.01
CA ASN A 73 -3.10 -13.94 -3.43
C ASN A 73 -4.42 -13.83 -4.20
N PHE A 74 -4.61 -12.77 -4.97
CA PHE A 74 -5.84 -12.51 -5.73
C PHE A 74 -5.70 -12.78 -7.23
N ASP A 75 -4.53 -13.27 -7.65
CA ASP A 75 -4.22 -13.48 -9.06
C ASP A 75 -4.39 -12.20 -9.92
N VAL A 76 -3.99 -11.07 -9.35
CA VAL A 76 -4.03 -9.77 -10.04
C VAL A 76 -2.85 -9.66 -10.98
N ASN A 77 -3.11 -9.44 -12.26
CA ASN A 77 -2.09 -9.17 -13.26
C ASN A 77 -2.11 -7.69 -13.67
N VAL A 78 -0.98 -7.00 -13.53
CA VAL A 78 -0.78 -5.61 -13.96
C VAL A 78 0.19 -5.47 -15.13
N GLU A 79 0.77 -6.58 -15.61
CA GLU A 79 1.72 -6.58 -16.73
C GLU A 79 1.06 -6.02 -18.00
N GLY A 80 1.73 -5.09 -18.65
CA GLY A 80 1.26 -4.44 -19.86
C GLY A 80 0.09 -3.48 -19.66
N LYS A 81 -0.35 -3.20 -18.42
CA LYS A 81 -1.52 -2.36 -18.13
C LYS A 81 -1.16 -0.92 -17.85
N VAL A 82 -2.08 -0.03 -18.17
CA VAL A 82 -2.15 1.34 -17.67
C VAL A 82 -2.89 1.32 -16.35
N CYS A 83 -2.26 1.88 -15.32
CA CYS A 83 -2.72 1.81 -13.95
C CYS A 83 -2.86 3.19 -13.31
N THR A 84 -3.65 3.29 -12.23
CA THR A 84 -3.64 4.44 -11.33
C THR A 84 -3.26 4.00 -9.91
N ASP A 85 -2.51 4.84 -9.20
CA ASP A 85 -2.20 4.71 -7.78
C ASP A 85 -2.86 5.88 -7.05
N VAL A 86 -3.97 5.62 -6.38
CA VAL A 86 -4.79 6.64 -5.71
C VAL A 86 -4.42 6.71 -4.23
N GLY A 87 -3.86 7.86 -3.82
CA GLY A 87 -3.19 8.03 -2.54
C GLY A 87 -1.74 7.53 -2.61
N SER A 88 -1.03 7.91 -3.67
CA SER A 88 0.29 7.37 -3.98
C SER A 88 1.36 7.66 -2.93
N SER A 89 1.25 8.77 -2.19
CA SER A 89 2.20 9.16 -1.15
C SER A 89 3.66 9.06 -1.64
N THR A 90 4.50 8.25 -0.99
CA THR A 90 5.89 7.98 -1.42
C THR A 90 6.00 7.09 -2.66
N GLY A 91 4.92 6.45 -3.08
CA GLY A 91 4.87 5.63 -4.30
C GLY A 91 5.10 4.13 -4.09
N GLY A 92 4.81 3.60 -2.90
CA GLY A 92 4.99 2.16 -2.65
C GLY A 92 4.17 1.27 -3.57
N PHE A 93 2.92 1.62 -3.84
CA PHE A 93 2.07 0.90 -4.79
C PHE A 93 2.50 1.14 -6.23
N THR A 94 2.84 2.38 -6.58
CA THR A 94 3.40 2.72 -7.90
C THR A 94 4.62 1.86 -8.21
N ASP A 95 5.59 1.80 -7.29
CA ASP A 95 6.82 0.98 -7.47
C ASP A 95 6.50 -0.51 -7.59
N CYS A 96 5.55 -1.01 -6.80
CA CYS A 96 5.09 -2.39 -6.89
C CYS A 96 4.47 -2.70 -8.26
N MET A 97 3.60 -1.85 -8.79
CA MET A 97 3.00 -2.03 -10.11
C MET A 97 4.05 -2.00 -11.23
N LEU A 98 4.99 -1.06 -11.19
CA LEU A 98 6.07 -0.96 -12.18
C LEU A 98 6.99 -2.18 -12.19
N GLN A 99 7.32 -2.72 -10.99
CA GLN A 99 8.13 -3.94 -10.87
C GLN A 99 7.37 -5.19 -11.35
N ASN A 100 6.05 -5.17 -11.34
CA ASN A 100 5.19 -6.23 -11.89
C ASN A 100 4.76 -5.97 -13.35
N GLY A 101 5.44 -5.06 -14.07
CA GLY A 101 5.31 -4.91 -15.52
C GLY A 101 4.24 -3.92 -15.98
N ALA A 102 3.68 -3.07 -15.11
CA ALA A 102 2.81 -1.98 -15.55
C ALA A 102 3.55 -1.07 -16.53
N VAL A 103 2.91 -0.72 -17.65
CA VAL A 103 3.50 0.12 -18.68
C VAL A 103 3.36 1.61 -18.39
N LYS A 104 2.37 1.96 -17.56
CA LYS A 104 2.12 3.34 -17.13
C LYS A 104 1.37 3.38 -15.82
N VAL A 105 1.74 4.31 -14.93
CA VAL A 105 1.07 4.53 -13.65
C VAL A 105 0.83 6.02 -13.44
N PHE A 106 -0.44 6.41 -13.28
CA PHE A 106 -0.83 7.73 -12.80
C PHE A 106 -0.81 7.74 -11.29
N ALA A 107 0.18 8.39 -10.69
CA ALA A 107 0.35 8.52 -9.25
C ALA A 107 -0.40 9.75 -8.75
N ILE A 108 -1.60 9.53 -8.18
CA ILE A 108 -2.56 10.57 -7.79
C ILE A 108 -2.50 10.77 -6.28
N ASP A 109 -2.23 12.00 -5.83
CA ASP A 109 -2.21 12.35 -4.41
C ASP A 109 -2.63 13.81 -4.18
N VAL A 110 -3.30 14.06 -3.05
CA VAL A 110 -3.64 15.43 -2.62
C VAL A 110 -2.42 16.18 -2.08
N GLY A 111 -1.39 15.47 -1.64
CA GLY A 111 -0.13 15.99 -1.13
C GLY A 111 0.76 16.58 -2.23
N ARG A 112 1.92 17.07 -1.82
CA ARG A 112 2.93 17.63 -2.71
C ARG A 112 4.33 17.19 -2.29
N GLY A 113 5.16 16.83 -3.27
CA GLY A 113 6.58 16.53 -3.04
C GLY A 113 6.82 15.24 -2.26
N GLN A 114 5.83 14.34 -2.20
CA GLN A 114 5.94 13.09 -1.44
C GLN A 114 6.47 11.93 -2.27
N LEU A 115 6.12 11.88 -3.56
CA LEU A 115 6.52 10.79 -4.45
C LEU A 115 8.04 10.69 -4.51
N ASP A 116 8.57 9.49 -4.35
CA ASP A 116 10.01 9.21 -4.41
C ASP A 116 10.63 9.73 -5.71
N TRP A 117 11.84 10.29 -5.61
CA TRP A 117 12.53 10.91 -6.74
C TRP A 117 12.78 9.93 -7.90
N LYS A 118 13.09 8.69 -7.59
CA LYS A 118 13.26 7.63 -8.59
C LYS A 118 12.00 7.44 -9.43
N LEU A 119 10.82 7.47 -8.78
CA LEU A 119 9.54 7.29 -9.46
C LEU A 119 9.16 8.54 -10.28
N ARG A 120 9.49 9.74 -9.79
CA ARG A 120 9.27 10.99 -10.55
C ARG A 120 10.05 11.03 -11.86
N GLN A 121 11.20 10.36 -11.91
CA GLN A 121 12.06 10.32 -13.10
C GLN A 121 11.74 9.12 -14.02
N ASP A 122 10.91 8.18 -13.60
CA ASP A 122 10.51 7.04 -14.43
C ASP A 122 9.53 7.51 -15.52
N PRO A 123 9.85 7.33 -16.81
CA PRO A 123 8.99 7.80 -17.92
C PRO A 123 7.62 7.14 -17.95
N ARG A 124 7.43 6.03 -17.22
CA ARG A 124 6.15 5.33 -17.09
C ARG A 124 5.25 5.96 -16.01
N VAL A 125 5.76 6.90 -15.21
CA VAL A 125 5.01 7.51 -14.11
C VAL A 125 4.51 8.90 -14.48
N VAL A 126 3.22 9.11 -14.37
CA VAL A 126 2.58 10.43 -14.46
C VAL A 126 2.27 10.90 -13.04
N CYS A 127 3.02 11.89 -12.56
CA CYS A 127 2.86 12.43 -11.21
C CYS A 127 1.71 13.45 -11.16
N MET A 128 0.59 13.09 -10.52
CA MET A 128 -0.59 13.94 -10.34
C MET A 128 -0.75 14.34 -8.86
N GLU A 129 0.15 15.16 -8.37
CA GLU A 129 0.08 15.75 -7.02
C GLU A 129 -0.91 16.91 -6.94
N LYS A 130 -1.31 17.31 -5.72
CA LYS A 130 -2.37 18.31 -5.44
C LYS A 130 -3.69 17.96 -6.15
N THR A 131 -3.92 16.69 -6.40
CA THR A 131 -5.07 16.20 -7.15
C THR A 131 -6.00 15.43 -6.21
N ASN A 132 -7.24 15.92 -6.09
CA ASN A 132 -8.25 15.23 -5.31
C ASN A 132 -9.03 14.27 -6.21
N ILE A 133 -8.87 12.98 -5.96
CA ILE A 133 -9.49 11.92 -6.76
C ILE A 133 -11.02 12.07 -6.94
N ARG A 134 -11.71 12.69 -5.99
CA ARG A 134 -13.16 12.90 -6.10
C ARG A 134 -13.59 13.73 -7.30
N TYR A 135 -12.66 14.51 -7.85
CA TYR A 135 -12.91 15.43 -8.97
C TYR A 135 -12.17 15.05 -10.24
N VAL A 136 -11.42 13.95 -10.22
CA VAL A 136 -10.73 13.42 -11.41
C VAL A 136 -11.76 12.82 -12.36
N THR A 137 -11.70 13.26 -13.62
CA THR A 137 -12.55 12.80 -14.70
C THR A 137 -11.78 11.89 -15.68
N PRO A 138 -12.46 11.15 -16.56
CA PRO A 138 -11.79 10.38 -17.62
C PRO A 138 -10.89 11.26 -18.50
N GLU A 139 -11.28 12.53 -18.73
CA GLU A 139 -10.52 13.48 -19.53
C GLU A 139 -9.21 13.90 -18.86
N ASP A 140 -9.18 13.98 -17.53
CA ASP A 140 -7.96 14.29 -16.77
C ASP A 140 -6.91 13.16 -16.88
N ILE A 141 -7.36 11.91 -16.99
CA ILE A 141 -6.49 10.74 -17.21
C ILE A 141 -6.12 10.64 -18.69
N GLY A 142 -7.07 10.85 -19.61
CA GLY A 142 -6.86 10.93 -21.05
C GLY A 142 -6.66 9.60 -21.77
N GLU A 143 -6.69 8.48 -21.06
CA GLU A 143 -6.57 7.13 -21.65
C GLU A 143 -7.27 6.06 -20.78
N PRO A 144 -7.64 4.91 -21.35
CA PRO A 144 -8.29 3.83 -20.60
C PRO A 144 -7.38 3.23 -19.52
N VAL A 145 -7.91 3.05 -18.31
CA VAL A 145 -7.21 2.44 -17.17
C VAL A 145 -7.74 1.03 -16.93
N GLN A 146 -6.87 0.05 -16.87
CA GLN A 146 -7.24 -1.35 -16.65
C GLN A 146 -7.13 -1.78 -15.19
N PHE A 147 -6.36 -1.06 -14.37
CA PHE A 147 -6.17 -1.38 -12.96
C PHE A 147 -5.99 -0.12 -12.11
N SER A 148 -6.60 -0.10 -10.94
CA SER A 148 -6.41 0.97 -9.94
C SER A 148 -6.06 0.39 -8.57
N SER A 149 -5.02 0.91 -7.94
CA SER A 149 -4.76 0.67 -6.52
C SER A 149 -5.22 1.88 -5.70
N ILE A 150 -5.75 1.64 -4.48
CA ILE A 150 -6.28 2.70 -3.62
C ILE A 150 -5.75 2.53 -2.19
N ASP A 151 -4.97 3.50 -1.73
CA ASP A 151 -4.46 3.61 -0.34
C ASP A 151 -4.67 5.03 0.20
N VAL A 152 -5.92 5.46 0.33
CA VAL A 152 -6.29 6.81 0.80
C VAL A 152 -6.41 6.89 2.31
N SER A 153 -6.21 8.08 2.87
CA SER A 153 -6.36 8.37 4.31
C SER A 153 -7.33 9.54 4.53
N PHE A 154 -8.00 9.51 5.68
CA PHE A 154 -8.95 10.56 6.12
C PHE A 154 -10.19 10.73 5.23
N ILE A 155 -10.52 9.73 4.44
CA ILE A 155 -11.68 9.70 3.56
C ILE A 155 -12.19 8.26 3.43
N SER A 156 -13.51 8.09 3.33
CA SER A 156 -14.13 6.79 3.05
C SER A 156 -13.96 6.39 1.59
N LEU A 157 -13.77 5.10 1.33
CA LEU A 157 -13.77 4.52 -0.01
C LEU A 157 -15.06 4.79 -0.76
N THR A 158 -16.20 4.92 -0.06
CA THR A 158 -17.50 5.27 -0.68
C THR A 158 -17.49 6.63 -1.39
N LYS A 159 -16.52 7.49 -1.11
CA LYS A 159 -16.38 8.81 -1.75
C LYS A 159 -15.44 8.81 -2.96
N VAL A 160 -14.67 7.75 -3.14
CA VAL A 160 -13.62 7.70 -4.18
C VAL A 160 -13.86 6.60 -5.22
N LEU A 161 -14.60 5.55 -4.90
CA LEU A 161 -14.82 4.42 -5.81
C LEU A 161 -15.57 4.82 -7.09
N LEU A 162 -16.59 5.67 -7.00
CA LEU A 162 -17.38 6.08 -8.16
C LEU A 162 -16.56 6.93 -9.17
N PRO A 163 -15.82 7.97 -8.78
CA PRO A 163 -14.89 8.66 -9.68
C PRO A 163 -13.90 7.71 -10.38
N ILE A 164 -13.35 6.75 -9.65
CA ILE A 164 -12.40 5.77 -10.20
C ILE A 164 -13.09 4.86 -11.22
N ARG A 165 -14.30 4.36 -10.90
CA ARG A 165 -15.09 3.55 -11.82
C ARG A 165 -15.30 4.22 -13.17
N ASN A 166 -15.46 5.53 -13.19
CA ASN A 166 -15.80 6.28 -14.40
C ASN A 166 -14.67 6.25 -15.45
N TYR A 167 -13.41 6.15 -15.05
CA TYR A 167 -12.29 6.07 -15.98
C TYR A 167 -11.75 4.64 -16.21
N LEU A 168 -12.24 3.65 -15.45
CA LEU A 168 -11.87 2.26 -15.68
C LEU A 168 -12.52 1.70 -16.96
N THR A 169 -11.76 0.83 -17.62
CA THR A 169 -12.30 -0.05 -18.68
C THR A 169 -13.42 -0.94 -18.16
N ASP A 170 -14.20 -1.57 -19.03
CA ASP A 170 -15.37 -2.38 -18.64
C ASP A 170 -15.01 -3.60 -17.76
N GLU A 171 -13.80 -4.14 -17.92
CA GLU A 171 -13.28 -5.21 -17.05
C GLU A 171 -12.19 -4.70 -16.11
N GLY A 172 -12.10 -3.39 -15.92
CA GLY A 172 -11.11 -2.75 -15.07
C GLY A 172 -11.23 -3.22 -13.62
N GLN A 173 -10.09 -3.44 -12.98
CA GLN A 173 -10.01 -3.98 -11.62
C GLN A 173 -9.46 -2.96 -10.63
N ILE A 174 -9.84 -3.13 -9.38
CA ILE A 174 -9.36 -2.32 -8.26
C ILE A 174 -8.84 -3.23 -7.14
N VAL A 175 -7.71 -2.86 -6.55
CA VAL A 175 -7.33 -3.31 -5.21
C VAL A 175 -7.34 -2.11 -4.29
N ALA A 176 -8.20 -2.12 -3.26
CA ALA A 176 -8.35 -1.02 -2.33
C ALA A 176 -8.07 -1.46 -0.89
N LEU A 177 -7.48 -0.56 -0.10
CA LEU A 177 -7.36 -0.73 1.35
C LEU A 177 -8.60 -0.20 2.07
N ILE A 178 -9.31 -1.09 2.74
CA ILE A 178 -10.34 -0.72 3.72
C ILE A 178 -9.62 -0.42 5.03
N LYS A 179 -9.75 0.82 5.49
CA LYS A 179 -9.15 1.30 6.74
C LYS A 179 -10.26 1.60 7.74
N PRO A 180 -10.49 0.72 8.72
CA PRO A 180 -11.60 0.89 9.67
C PRO A 180 -11.63 2.25 10.35
N GLN A 181 -10.47 2.84 10.65
CA GLN A 181 -10.36 4.15 11.29
C GLN A 181 -10.89 5.32 10.44
N PHE A 182 -11.03 5.14 9.13
CA PHE A 182 -11.59 6.16 8.22
C PHE A 182 -12.98 5.81 7.68
N GLU A 183 -13.47 4.62 7.99
CA GLU A 183 -14.79 4.11 7.58
C GLU A 183 -15.81 4.12 8.72
N ALA A 184 -15.36 3.88 9.95
CA ALA A 184 -16.20 3.90 11.14
C ALA A 184 -16.54 5.34 11.57
N GLY A 185 -17.64 5.52 12.30
CA GLY A 185 -17.97 6.76 12.98
C GLY A 185 -16.91 7.11 14.05
N ARG A 186 -16.78 8.40 14.36
CA ARG A 186 -15.78 8.89 15.34
C ARG A 186 -15.91 8.23 16.71
N GLU A 187 -17.12 7.87 17.10
CA GLU A 187 -17.45 7.20 18.37
C GLU A 187 -16.87 5.80 18.48
N LYS A 188 -16.57 5.15 17.36
CA LYS A 188 -15.97 3.79 17.29
C LYS A 188 -14.45 3.81 17.17
N VAL A 189 -13.85 4.99 17.05
CA VAL A 189 -12.40 5.17 16.95
C VAL A 189 -11.84 5.56 18.31
N GLY A 190 -10.95 4.75 18.86
CA GLY A 190 -10.35 5.01 20.16
C GLY A 190 -9.43 6.25 20.18
N LYS A 191 -9.07 6.73 21.37
CA LYS A 191 -8.28 7.98 21.61
C LYS A 191 -6.95 8.04 20.81
N LYS A 192 -6.38 6.89 20.43
CA LYS A 192 -5.15 6.80 19.63
C LYS A 192 -5.41 6.61 18.14
N GLY A 193 -6.64 6.84 17.67
CA GLY A 193 -6.98 6.64 16.26
C GLY A 193 -7.09 5.16 15.83
N VAL A 194 -7.26 4.22 16.79
CA VAL A 194 -7.30 2.78 16.51
C VAL A 194 -8.69 2.21 16.76
N VAL A 195 -9.21 1.48 15.79
CA VAL A 195 -10.42 0.65 15.93
C VAL A 195 -10.04 -0.72 16.48
N ARG A 196 -10.63 -1.12 17.61
CA ARG A 196 -10.28 -2.35 18.33
C ARG A 196 -11.34 -3.44 18.26
N GLU A 197 -12.60 -3.04 18.09
CA GLU A 197 -13.73 -3.96 18.15
C GLU A 197 -13.88 -4.69 16.82
N LYS A 198 -13.82 -6.03 16.85
CA LYS A 198 -14.01 -6.88 15.66
C LYS A 198 -15.33 -6.58 14.94
N SER A 199 -16.41 -6.36 15.70
CA SER A 199 -17.72 -6.02 15.15
C SER A 199 -17.68 -4.75 14.30
N THR A 200 -16.89 -3.75 14.70
CA THR A 200 -16.71 -2.52 13.91
C THR A 200 -15.95 -2.80 12.62
N HIS A 201 -14.94 -3.67 12.65
CA HIS A 201 -14.23 -4.08 11.43
C HIS A 201 -15.18 -4.79 10.45
N ILE A 202 -15.99 -5.72 10.94
CA ILE A 202 -17.00 -6.44 10.14
C ILE A 202 -17.99 -5.45 9.52
N GLU A 203 -18.54 -4.54 10.33
CA GLU A 203 -19.50 -3.52 9.87
C GLU A 203 -18.93 -2.63 8.76
N VAL A 204 -17.70 -2.14 8.90
CA VAL A 204 -17.09 -1.25 7.88
C VAL A 204 -16.74 -2.01 6.61
N ILE A 205 -16.36 -3.28 6.69
CA ILE A 205 -16.09 -4.10 5.51
C ILE A 205 -17.40 -4.30 4.73
N HIS A 206 -18.50 -4.71 5.40
CA HIS A 206 -19.80 -4.85 4.75
C HIS A 206 -20.26 -3.53 4.10
N LYS A 207 -20.17 -2.41 4.82
CA LYS A 207 -20.51 -1.08 4.29
C LYS A 207 -19.78 -0.77 2.97
N VAL A 208 -18.47 -1.06 2.90
CA VAL A 208 -17.68 -0.80 1.70
C VAL A 208 -18.04 -1.76 0.57
N ILE A 209 -18.22 -3.05 0.88
CA ILE A 209 -18.64 -4.08 -0.07
C ILE A 209 -20.02 -3.74 -0.67
N ASP A 210 -21.01 -3.46 0.17
CA ASP A 210 -22.38 -3.15 -0.25
C ASP A 210 -22.39 -1.90 -1.14
N TYR A 211 -21.61 -0.88 -0.78
CA TYR A 211 -21.48 0.30 -1.63
C TYR A 211 -20.83 -0.02 -2.97
N ALA A 212 -19.72 -0.78 -2.98
CA ALA A 212 -19.05 -1.16 -4.22
C ALA A 212 -19.99 -1.92 -5.16
N MET A 213 -20.74 -2.89 -4.64
CA MET A 213 -21.74 -3.62 -5.42
C MET A 213 -22.84 -2.69 -5.95
N SER A 214 -23.35 -1.78 -5.12
CA SER A 214 -24.43 -0.86 -5.50
C SER A 214 -24.08 0.08 -6.67
N ILE A 215 -22.79 0.34 -6.87
CA ILE A 215 -22.30 1.18 -7.98
C ILE A 215 -21.72 0.37 -9.15
N GLY A 216 -21.94 -0.95 -9.20
CA GLY A 216 -21.55 -1.81 -10.32
C GLY A 216 -20.09 -2.30 -10.24
N PHE A 217 -19.72 -2.85 -9.09
CA PHE A 217 -18.54 -3.67 -8.94
C PHE A 217 -18.92 -5.08 -8.46
N GLU A 218 -18.26 -6.07 -9.02
CA GLU A 218 -18.19 -7.41 -8.45
C GLU A 218 -17.06 -7.47 -7.41
N VAL A 219 -17.34 -8.07 -6.25
CA VAL A 219 -16.33 -8.27 -5.20
C VAL A 219 -15.71 -9.65 -5.36
N LEU A 220 -14.45 -9.69 -5.79
CA LEU A 220 -13.75 -10.93 -6.14
C LEU A 220 -13.01 -11.57 -4.97
N ASN A 221 -12.33 -10.76 -4.16
CA ASN A 221 -11.52 -11.25 -3.04
C ASN A 221 -11.51 -10.24 -1.88
N LEU A 222 -11.33 -10.78 -0.68
CA LEU A 222 -11.13 -10.02 0.56
C LEU A 222 -10.05 -10.69 1.41
N GLU A 223 -9.07 -9.92 1.90
CA GLU A 223 -8.04 -10.39 2.82
C GLU A 223 -7.56 -9.25 3.72
N PHE A 224 -6.83 -9.55 4.79
CA PHE A 224 -6.20 -8.52 5.61
C PHE A 224 -4.80 -8.14 5.07
N SER A 225 -4.41 -6.88 5.29
CA SER A 225 -3.07 -6.38 4.96
C SER A 225 -1.98 -7.14 5.72
N PRO A 226 -0.82 -7.44 5.10
CA PRO A 226 0.28 -8.13 5.78
C PRO A 226 0.91 -7.30 6.90
N ILE A 227 0.69 -6.00 6.90
CA ILE A 227 1.22 -5.04 7.88
C ILE A 227 0.12 -4.12 8.40
N LYS A 228 0.26 -3.70 9.66
CA LYS A 228 -0.61 -2.67 10.26
C LYS A 228 -0.32 -1.29 9.67
N GLY A 229 -1.32 -0.42 9.71
CA GLY A 229 -1.15 1.01 9.47
C GLY A 229 -0.25 1.68 10.52
N PRO A 230 0.15 2.96 10.30
CA PRO A 230 1.10 3.67 11.17
C PRO A 230 0.72 3.68 12.64
N GLU A 231 -0.57 3.84 12.95
CA GLU A 231 -1.10 3.89 14.33
C GLU A 231 -1.39 2.51 14.91
N GLY A 232 -1.12 1.44 14.16
CA GLY A 232 -1.37 0.06 14.55
C GLY A 232 -2.73 -0.50 14.15
N ASN A 233 -3.49 0.19 13.31
CA ASN A 233 -4.75 -0.31 12.76
C ASN A 233 -4.54 -1.51 11.86
N ILE A 234 -5.41 -2.52 12.00
CA ILE A 234 -5.55 -3.59 11.02
C ILE A 234 -6.32 -3.02 9.83
N GLU A 235 -5.80 -3.27 8.63
CA GLU A 235 -6.39 -2.82 7.37
C GLU A 235 -6.68 -4.03 6.49
N TYR A 236 -7.62 -3.89 5.54
CA TYR A 236 -8.05 -5.00 4.68
C TYR A 236 -7.87 -4.65 3.22
N LEU A 237 -7.59 -5.67 2.42
CA LEU A 237 -7.46 -5.60 0.97
C LEU A 237 -8.75 -6.12 0.36
N VAL A 238 -9.43 -5.31 -0.43
CA VAL A 238 -10.59 -5.73 -1.24
C VAL A 238 -10.24 -5.66 -2.71
N HIS A 239 -10.59 -6.71 -3.45
CA HIS A 239 -10.40 -6.81 -4.89
C HIS A 239 -11.75 -6.70 -5.58
N LEU A 240 -11.90 -5.73 -6.46
CA LEU A 240 -13.12 -5.39 -7.16
C LEU A 240 -12.90 -5.46 -8.67
N GLN A 241 -13.93 -5.81 -9.41
CA GLN A 241 -13.96 -5.70 -10.87
C GLN A 241 -15.20 -4.94 -11.31
N LYS A 242 -15.01 -3.98 -12.22
CA LYS A 242 -16.13 -3.25 -12.81
C LYS A 242 -17.06 -4.20 -13.56
N CYS A 243 -18.35 -4.07 -13.30
CA CYS A 243 -19.40 -4.84 -13.96
C CYS A 243 -20.69 -4.03 -14.04
N GLU A 244 -21.69 -4.55 -14.75
CA GLU A 244 -23.02 -3.92 -14.85
C GLU A 244 -23.99 -4.42 -13.75
N ALA A 245 -23.68 -5.55 -13.08
CA ALA A 245 -24.50 -6.08 -12.01
C ALA A 245 -24.22 -5.36 -10.68
N THR A 246 -25.24 -5.27 -9.82
CA THR A 246 -25.17 -4.55 -8.54
C THR A 246 -25.19 -5.44 -7.29
N ASP A 247 -25.04 -6.76 -7.46
CA ASP A 247 -25.20 -7.73 -6.37
C ASP A 247 -24.20 -8.90 -6.46
N ARG A 248 -23.07 -8.72 -7.17
CA ARG A 248 -22.09 -9.78 -7.36
C ARG A 248 -21.00 -9.76 -6.29
N ILE A 249 -20.95 -10.85 -5.54
CA ILE A 249 -19.90 -11.14 -4.57
C ILE A 249 -19.44 -12.60 -4.71
N SER A 250 -18.14 -12.82 -4.68
CA SER A 250 -17.57 -14.15 -4.73
C SER A 250 -18.00 -14.99 -3.50
N PRO A 251 -18.49 -16.23 -3.68
CA PRO A 251 -18.87 -17.09 -2.57
C PRO A 251 -17.69 -17.49 -1.66
N LYS A 252 -16.48 -17.19 -2.05
CA LYS A 252 -15.27 -17.43 -1.22
C LYS A 252 -15.08 -16.39 -0.13
N ILE A 253 -15.79 -15.25 -0.19
CA ILE A 253 -15.64 -14.15 0.76
C ILE A 253 -16.41 -14.48 2.04
N ASP A 254 -15.64 -14.53 3.14
CA ASP A 254 -16.14 -14.70 4.51
C ASP A 254 -15.52 -13.57 5.34
N VAL A 255 -16.31 -12.54 5.61
CA VAL A 255 -15.86 -11.31 6.30
C VAL A 255 -15.48 -11.62 7.74
N GLU A 256 -16.31 -12.38 8.46
CA GLU A 256 -16.09 -12.75 9.85
C GLU A 256 -14.79 -13.53 10.02
N LYS A 257 -14.59 -14.55 9.20
CA LYS A 257 -13.38 -15.36 9.20
C LYS A 257 -12.14 -14.52 8.86
N THR A 258 -12.23 -13.60 7.90
CA THR A 258 -11.13 -12.70 7.51
C THR A 258 -10.76 -11.80 8.67
N VAL A 259 -11.73 -11.23 9.38
CA VAL A 259 -11.50 -10.40 10.57
C VAL A 259 -10.87 -11.21 11.70
N ASP A 260 -11.40 -12.41 12.00
CA ASP A 260 -10.86 -13.28 13.03
C ASP A 260 -9.40 -13.65 12.77
N LEU A 261 -9.06 -14.03 11.54
CA LEU A 261 -7.68 -14.34 11.13
C LEU A 261 -6.76 -13.12 11.26
N SER A 262 -7.23 -11.94 10.89
CA SER A 262 -6.44 -10.71 11.00
C SER A 262 -6.05 -10.39 12.44
N PHE A 263 -6.98 -10.51 13.38
CA PHE A 263 -6.72 -10.33 14.79
C PHE A 263 -5.80 -11.41 15.37
N ALA A 264 -6.00 -12.67 14.98
CA ALA A 264 -5.13 -13.77 15.44
C ALA A 264 -3.68 -13.63 14.95
N THR A 265 -3.51 -13.15 13.71
CA THR A 265 -2.19 -13.03 13.07
C THR A 265 -1.45 -11.77 13.49
N LEU A 266 -2.16 -10.62 13.55
CA LEU A 266 -1.53 -9.31 13.76
C LEU A 266 -1.59 -8.83 15.22
N ALA A 267 -2.29 -9.50 16.14
CA ALA A 267 -2.35 -9.11 17.55
C ALA A 267 -1.01 -9.35 18.29
N LYS A 268 -0.14 -10.20 17.77
CA LYS A 268 1.12 -10.62 18.40
C LYS A 268 2.33 -9.76 18.02
N GLY A 269 2.12 -8.64 17.31
CA GLY A 269 3.16 -7.72 16.89
C GLY A 269 3.01 -6.32 17.46
#